data_b2a6fc63951ccd56569793703c8de9df
#
_entry.id   b2a6fc63951ccd56569793703c8de9df
#
_cell.length_a   1.000
_cell.length_b   1.000
_cell.length_c   1.000
_cell.angle_alpha   90.00
_cell.angle_beta   90.00
_cell.angle_gamma   90.00
#
_symmetry.space_group_name_H-M   'P 1'
#
loop_
_entity.id
_entity.type
_entity.pdbx_description
1 polymer ?
#
loop_
_entity_poly.entity_id
_entity_poly.type
_entity_poly.pdbx_seq_one_letter_code
_entity_poly.pdbx_strand_id
1 'polypeptide(L)'
;PIADLIDDLCGFPFCFTIQSCFGHFLYPDQEDSNNIEPLPSTGTIQSVEYRLAYIALCLEDSRSGQEFLRCLKQLPEIDPKYLQFGCAEWFWERHPNSYIVQVEPETNMLKDKCTVGFQEAIHIEKVRNKFYDRLMTLVSRIDEQ
;
A
#
# COMPACT_ATOMS: atom_id res chain seq x y z
N PRO A 1 -5.76 -9.43 5.27
CA PRO A 1 -4.88 -8.82 6.28
C PRO A 1 -5.21 -7.35 6.57
N ILE A 2 -5.88 -6.64 5.63
CA ILE A 2 -6.19 -5.19 5.77
C ILE A 2 -7.68 -4.88 5.82
N ALA A 3 -8.54 -5.87 6.06
CA ALA A 3 -9.99 -5.66 6.08
C ALA A 3 -10.41 -4.65 7.14
N ASP A 4 -9.95 -4.82 8.37
CA ASP A 4 -10.27 -3.92 9.48
C ASP A 4 -9.83 -2.47 9.19
N LEU A 5 -8.65 -2.29 8.61
CA LEU A 5 -8.15 -0.98 8.18
C LEU A 5 -9.07 -0.32 7.14
N ILE A 6 -9.57 -1.11 6.18
CA ILE A 6 -10.49 -0.60 5.15
C ILE A 6 -11.84 -0.23 5.78
N ASP A 7 -12.35 -1.03 6.69
CA ASP A 7 -13.59 -0.77 7.41
C ASP A 7 -13.46 0.51 8.25
N ASP A 8 -12.36 0.68 8.98
CA ASP A 8 -12.07 1.90 9.75
C ASP A 8 -11.99 3.15 8.85
N LEU A 9 -11.28 3.05 7.71
CA LEU A 9 -11.20 4.15 6.74
C LEU A 9 -12.58 4.53 6.16
N CYS A 10 -13.43 3.54 5.89
CA CYS A 10 -14.81 3.76 5.42
C CYS A 10 -15.71 4.35 6.52
N GLY A 11 -15.33 4.23 7.79
CA GLY A 11 -16.03 4.85 8.92
C GLY A 11 -15.87 6.38 8.98
N PHE A 12 -14.83 6.94 8.36
CA PHE A 12 -14.60 8.37 8.36
C PHE A 12 -15.52 9.10 7.34
N PRO A 13 -16.27 10.13 7.77
CA PRO A 13 -17.17 10.85 6.88
C PRO A 13 -16.47 11.62 5.76
N PHE A 14 -15.15 11.85 5.90
CA PHE A 14 -14.33 12.60 4.94
C PHE A 14 -13.48 11.69 4.04
N CYS A 15 -13.57 10.37 4.19
CA CYS A 15 -12.76 9.40 3.46
C CYS A 15 -13.63 8.37 2.75
N PHE A 16 -13.29 8.05 1.52
CA PHE A 16 -13.91 6.99 0.75
C PHE A 16 -12.81 6.16 0.06
N THR A 17 -12.77 4.86 0.34
CA THR A 17 -11.81 3.95 -0.30
C THR A 17 -12.28 3.56 -1.69
N ILE A 18 -11.42 3.67 -2.69
CA ILE A 18 -11.69 3.30 -4.07
C ILE A 18 -11.30 1.84 -4.33
N GLN A 19 -10.04 1.53 -4.01
CA GLN A 19 -9.46 0.21 -4.21
C GLN A 19 -8.26 0.03 -3.28
N SER A 20 -8.01 -1.22 -2.90
CA SER A 20 -6.86 -1.57 -2.08
C SER A 20 -6.35 -2.97 -2.39
N CYS A 21 -5.08 -3.19 -2.18
CA CYS A 21 -4.44 -4.49 -2.25
C CYS A 21 -3.36 -4.61 -1.19
N PHE A 22 -3.33 -5.72 -0.47
CA PHE A 22 -2.27 -5.98 0.52
C PHE A 22 -0.89 -6.18 -0.11
N GLY A 23 -0.85 -6.53 -1.40
CA GLY A 23 0.35 -6.91 -2.11
C GLY A 23 0.64 -8.40 -1.99
N HIS A 24 1.08 -8.99 -3.08
CA HIS A 24 1.30 -10.43 -3.18
C HIS A 24 2.71 -10.72 -3.72
N PHE A 25 3.33 -11.77 -3.17
CA PHE A 25 4.62 -12.26 -3.64
C PHE A 25 4.42 -13.67 -4.20
N LEU A 26 4.69 -13.85 -5.49
CA LEU A 26 4.53 -15.11 -6.19
C LEU A 26 5.89 -15.68 -6.57
N TYR A 27 6.13 -16.93 -6.22
CA TYR A 27 7.37 -17.65 -6.48
C TYR A 27 7.09 -19.14 -6.73
N PRO A 28 8.00 -19.88 -7.36
CA PRO A 28 7.83 -21.32 -7.61
C PRO A 28 7.63 -22.11 -6.32
N ASP A 29 6.81 -23.15 -6.39
CA ASP A 29 6.52 -24.09 -5.30
C ASP A 29 5.85 -23.45 -4.05
N GLN A 30 5.20 -22.31 -4.23
CA GLN A 30 4.43 -21.66 -3.17
C GLN A 30 3.18 -22.47 -2.84
N GLU A 31 2.98 -22.82 -1.57
CA GLU A 31 1.82 -23.58 -1.11
C GLU A 31 0.60 -22.71 -0.82
N ASP A 32 0.81 -21.44 -0.39
CA ASP A 32 -0.28 -20.49 -0.14
C ASP A 32 -0.94 -20.02 -1.43
N SER A 33 -2.16 -20.48 -1.69
CA SER A 33 -2.94 -20.11 -2.87
C SER A 33 -3.33 -18.63 -2.92
N ASN A 34 -3.32 -17.94 -1.78
CA ASN A 34 -3.63 -16.51 -1.69
C ASN A 34 -2.37 -15.62 -1.79
N ASN A 35 -1.19 -16.20 -1.71
CA ASN A 35 0.10 -15.51 -1.81
C ASN A 35 0.25 -14.36 -0.80
N ILE A 36 -0.25 -14.55 0.42
CA ILE A 36 -0.24 -13.53 1.50
C ILE A 36 0.64 -13.93 2.69
N GLU A 37 1.13 -15.16 2.70
CA GLU A 37 2.08 -15.60 3.71
C GLU A 37 3.40 -14.82 3.62
N PRO A 38 4.09 -14.63 4.76
CA PRO A 38 5.42 -14.04 4.75
C PRO A 38 6.37 -14.80 3.83
N LEU A 39 7.27 -14.08 3.18
CA LEU A 39 8.33 -14.71 2.40
C LEU A 39 9.18 -15.63 3.28
N PRO A 40 9.56 -16.82 2.80
CA PRO A 40 10.35 -17.75 3.60
C PRO A 40 11.71 -17.14 3.96
N SER A 41 12.16 -17.40 5.18
CA SER A 41 13.48 -16.92 5.67
C SER A 41 14.65 -17.67 5.03
N THR A 42 14.40 -18.86 4.51
CA THR A 42 15.39 -19.73 3.87
C THR A 42 14.82 -20.33 2.59
N GLY A 43 15.62 -20.45 1.56
CA GLY A 43 15.20 -21.09 0.31
C GLY A 43 16.13 -20.79 -0.85
N THR A 44 15.89 -21.46 -1.96
CA THR A 44 16.61 -21.30 -3.21
C THR A 44 15.92 -20.33 -4.18
N ILE A 45 14.97 -19.53 -3.68
CA ILE A 45 14.19 -18.59 -4.49
C ILE A 45 15.13 -17.51 -5.02
N GLN A 46 15.21 -17.36 -6.33
CA GLN A 46 16.06 -16.37 -6.98
C GLN A 46 15.29 -15.09 -7.31
N SER A 47 14.06 -15.23 -7.78
CA SER A 47 13.21 -14.12 -8.20
C SER A 47 11.78 -14.32 -7.76
N VAL A 48 11.07 -13.21 -7.58
CA VAL A 48 9.70 -13.14 -7.09
C VAL A 48 8.92 -12.19 -7.99
N GLU A 49 7.72 -12.58 -8.44
CA GLU A 49 6.76 -11.62 -8.99
C GLU A 49 6.09 -10.92 -7.81
N TYR A 50 6.25 -9.63 -7.73
CA TYR A 50 5.59 -8.79 -6.75
C TYR A 50 4.40 -8.06 -7.41
N ARG A 51 3.22 -8.24 -6.87
CA ARG A 51 2.02 -7.46 -7.18
C ARG A 51 1.83 -6.41 -6.12
N LEU A 52 1.64 -5.16 -6.55
CA LEU A 52 1.75 -3.99 -5.69
C LEU A 52 0.78 -4.02 -4.51
N ALA A 53 1.30 -3.62 -3.34
CA ALA A 53 0.49 -3.22 -2.21
C ALA A 53 0.12 -1.75 -2.36
N TYR A 54 -1.15 -1.40 -2.17
CA TYR A 54 -1.61 -0.01 -2.28
C TYR A 54 -2.95 0.23 -1.59
N ILE A 55 -3.20 1.50 -1.31
CA ILE A 55 -4.53 2.03 -0.99
C ILE A 55 -4.79 3.24 -1.88
N ALA A 56 -5.90 3.19 -2.60
CA ALA A 56 -6.44 4.30 -3.36
C ALA A 56 -7.73 4.79 -2.69
N LEU A 57 -7.84 6.09 -2.46
CA LEU A 57 -8.95 6.70 -1.75
C LEU A 57 -9.26 8.10 -2.25
N CYS A 58 -10.50 8.55 -2.01
CA CYS A 58 -10.91 9.94 -2.15
C CYS A 58 -11.02 10.58 -0.77
N LEU A 59 -10.63 11.84 -0.67
CA LEU A 59 -10.76 12.63 0.54
C LEU A 59 -11.64 13.85 0.25
N GLU A 60 -12.55 14.14 1.17
CA GLU A 60 -13.31 15.36 1.12
C GLU A 60 -12.38 16.58 1.27
N ASP A 61 -12.67 17.65 0.55
CA ASP A 61 -11.97 18.93 0.70
C ASP A 61 -12.48 19.68 1.95
N SER A 62 -12.35 19.01 3.09
CA SER A 62 -12.65 19.52 4.43
C SER A 62 -11.36 19.64 5.24
N ARG A 63 -11.45 20.27 6.41
CA ARG A 63 -10.32 20.37 7.34
C ARG A 63 -9.76 18.97 7.69
N SER A 64 -10.63 18.04 8.08
CA SER A 64 -10.22 16.66 8.44
C SER A 64 -9.62 15.93 7.28
N GLY A 65 -10.21 16.02 6.07
CA GLY A 65 -9.64 15.43 4.85
C GLY A 65 -8.27 15.99 4.50
N GLN A 66 -8.08 17.31 4.62
CA GLN A 66 -6.78 17.95 4.38
C GLN A 66 -5.72 17.59 5.45
N GLU A 67 -6.12 17.42 6.70
CA GLU A 67 -5.24 16.94 7.76
C GLU A 67 -4.79 15.50 7.51
N PHE A 68 -5.72 14.64 7.14
CA PHE A 68 -5.40 13.25 6.77
C PHE A 68 -4.51 13.17 5.53
N LEU A 69 -4.80 13.97 4.50
CA LEU A 69 -3.97 14.07 3.30
C LEU A 69 -2.50 14.44 3.63
N ARG A 70 -2.29 15.36 4.57
CA ARG A 70 -0.94 15.71 5.03
C ARG A 70 -0.22 14.53 5.66
N CYS A 71 -0.92 13.73 6.45
CA CYS A 71 -0.36 12.51 7.02
C CYS A 71 0.00 11.46 5.95
N LEU A 72 -0.88 11.26 4.96
CA LEU A 72 -0.61 10.35 3.84
C LEU A 72 0.64 10.75 3.03
N LYS A 73 0.83 12.05 2.80
CA LYS A 73 1.99 12.59 2.08
C LYS A 73 3.33 12.34 2.81
N GLN A 74 3.29 12.07 4.11
CA GLN A 74 4.49 11.75 4.90
C GLN A 74 4.85 10.26 4.88
N LEU A 75 3.93 9.38 4.47
CA LEU A 75 4.18 7.93 4.46
C LEU A 75 5.41 7.53 3.61
N PRO A 76 5.70 8.15 2.46
CA PRO A 76 6.93 7.87 1.71
C PRO A 76 8.24 8.07 2.48
N GLU A 77 8.24 8.80 3.58
CA GLU A 77 9.43 8.94 4.45
C GLU A 77 9.87 7.60 5.08
N ILE A 78 8.99 6.59 5.11
CA ILE A 78 9.31 5.22 5.55
C ILE A 78 10.42 4.62 4.68
N ASP A 79 10.28 4.74 3.36
CA ASP A 79 11.29 4.39 2.36
C ASP A 79 10.97 5.08 1.03
N PRO A 80 11.61 6.23 0.73
CA PRO A 80 11.27 7.02 -0.47
C PRO A 80 11.52 6.30 -1.81
N LYS A 81 12.31 5.22 -1.81
CA LYS A 81 12.56 4.42 -3.02
C LYS A 81 11.52 3.36 -3.28
N TYR A 82 10.79 2.95 -2.24
CA TYR A 82 9.83 1.85 -2.30
C TYR A 82 8.41 2.22 -1.87
N LEU A 83 8.17 3.43 -1.43
CA LEU A 83 6.82 3.89 -1.07
C LEU A 83 6.52 5.20 -1.77
N GLN A 84 5.54 5.17 -2.67
CA GLN A 84 5.17 6.28 -3.53
C GLN A 84 3.81 6.85 -3.13
N PHE A 85 3.68 8.17 -3.22
CA PHE A 85 2.42 8.88 -3.07
C PHE A 85 2.12 9.63 -4.36
N GLY A 86 0.88 9.58 -4.81
CA GLY A 86 0.46 10.28 -6.02
C GLY A 86 -1.05 10.38 -6.16
N CYS A 87 -1.46 10.91 -7.31
CA CYS A 87 -2.84 10.82 -7.75
C CYS A 87 -3.08 9.45 -8.37
N ALA A 88 -4.31 8.96 -8.29
CA ALA A 88 -4.68 7.67 -8.85
C ALA A 88 -4.85 7.73 -10.39
N GLU A 89 -3.78 8.08 -11.12
CA GLU A 89 -3.82 8.34 -12.57
C GLU A 89 -3.95 7.06 -13.42
N TRP A 90 -3.70 5.90 -12.84
CA TRP A 90 -3.85 4.61 -13.51
C TRP A 90 -5.28 4.06 -13.50
N PHE A 91 -6.22 4.74 -12.83
CA PHE A 91 -7.64 4.54 -13.07
C PHE A 91 -8.05 5.24 -14.37
N TRP A 92 -8.87 4.61 -15.18
CA TRP A 92 -9.34 5.09 -16.48
C TRP A 92 -10.09 6.43 -16.41
N GLU A 93 -10.58 6.79 -15.23
CA GLU A 93 -11.14 8.10 -14.92
C GLU A 93 -10.50 8.63 -13.65
N ARG A 94 -9.96 9.84 -13.75
CA ARG A 94 -9.41 10.53 -12.58
C ARG A 94 -10.56 11.07 -11.74
N HIS A 95 -10.72 10.54 -10.54
CA HIS A 95 -11.66 11.10 -9.58
C HIS A 95 -11.05 12.33 -8.90
N PRO A 96 -11.85 13.44 -8.75
CA PRO A 96 -11.42 14.59 -7.96
C PRO A 96 -11.02 14.17 -6.55
N ASN A 97 -9.96 14.79 -6.02
CA ASN A 97 -9.46 14.50 -4.67
C ASN A 97 -9.13 13.01 -4.40
N SER A 98 -8.75 12.28 -5.44
CA SER A 98 -8.31 10.90 -5.34
C SER A 98 -6.79 10.80 -5.23
N TYR A 99 -6.35 9.95 -4.33
CA TYR A 99 -4.95 9.76 -3.99
C TYR A 99 -4.64 8.27 -3.89
N ILE A 100 -3.38 7.94 -4.13
CA ILE A 100 -2.87 6.58 -3.95
C ILE A 100 -1.58 6.63 -3.16
N VAL A 101 -1.45 5.70 -2.22
CA VAL A 101 -0.18 5.36 -1.58
C VAL A 101 0.11 3.91 -1.93
N GLN A 102 1.27 3.66 -2.50
CA GLN A 102 1.62 2.34 -3.01
C GLN A 102 3.06 1.97 -2.67
N VAL A 103 3.26 0.70 -2.34
CA VAL A 103 4.58 0.11 -2.15
C VAL A 103 5.07 -0.34 -3.52
N GLU A 104 5.84 0.50 -4.17
CA GLU A 104 6.34 0.31 -5.53
C GLU A 104 7.78 0.79 -5.64
N PRO A 105 8.71 -0.05 -6.11
CA PRO A 105 10.06 0.43 -6.44
C PRO A 105 10.00 1.62 -7.41
N GLU A 106 10.75 2.69 -7.13
CA GLU A 106 10.79 3.89 -7.99
C GLU A 106 11.15 3.58 -9.45
N THR A 107 11.83 2.46 -9.68
CA THR A 107 12.23 1.96 -11.00
C THR A 107 11.10 1.25 -11.76
N ASN A 108 9.99 0.94 -11.10
CA ASN A 108 8.90 0.18 -11.71
C ASN A 108 7.95 1.03 -12.58
N MET A 109 7.82 2.31 -12.30
CA MET A 109 7.10 3.29 -13.11
C MET A 109 5.64 2.95 -13.40
N LEU A 110 4.81 2.85 -12.36
CA LEU A 110 3.34 2.70 -12.46
C LEU A 110 2.88 1.39 -13.13
N LYS A 111 3.57 0.32 -12.92
CA LYS A 111 3.11 -1.02 -13.30
C LYS A 111 2.47 -1.72 -12.12
N ASP A 112 1.43 -2.50 -12.38
CA ASP A 112 0.70 -3.26 -11.36
C ASP A 112 1.53 -4.39 -10.72
N LYS A 113 2.62 -4.79 -11.37
CA LYS A 113 3.53 -5.83 -10.90
C LYS A 113 4.95 -5.66 -11.45
N CYS A 114 5.91 -6.25 -10.75
CA CYS A 114 7.30 -6.32 -11.18
C CYS A 114 7.94 -7.66 -10.76
N THR A 115 9.02 -8.02 -11.44
CA THR A 115 9.86 -9.14 -11.03
C THR A 115 11.11 -8.59 -10.35
N VAL A 116 11.36 -9.03 -9.13
CA VAL A 116 12.48 -8.59 -8.31
C VAL A 116 13.29 -9.77 -7.80
N GLY A 117 14.54 -9.52 -7.43
CA GLY A 117 15.34 -10.51 -6.74
C GLY A 117 14.80 -10.82 -5.33
N PHE A 118 15.08 -12.00 -4.81
CA PHE A 118 14.54 -12.43 -3.52
C PHE A 118 14.88 -11.47 -2.36
N GLN A 119 16.11 -10.94 -2.31
CA GLN A 119 16.50 -9.99 -1.27
C GLN A 119 15.73 -8.66 -1.37
N GLU A 120 15.46 -8.21 -2.57
CA GLU A 120 14.64 -7.03 -2.81
C GLU A 120 13.18 -7.30 -2.42
N ALA A 121 12.65 -8.49 -2.72
CA ALA A 121 11.31 -8.89 -2.28
C ALA A 121 11.16 -8.87 -0.75
N ILE A 122 12.15 -9.37 -0.03
CA ILE A 122 12.22 -9.29 1.45
C ILE A 122 12.20 -7.82 1.93
N HIS A 123 12.92 -6.95 1.25
CA HIS A 123 12.91 -5.52 1.58
C HIS A 123 11.53 -4.89 1.33
N ILE A 124 10.94 -5.14 0.17
CA ILE A 124 9.58 -4.68 -0.19
C ILE A 124 8.55 -5.16 0.85
N GLU A 125 8.63 -6.42 1.27
CA GLU A 125 7.75 -6.97 2.31
C GLU A 125 7.86 -6.20 3.63
N LYS A 126 9.08 -5.85 4.06
CA LYS A 126 9.30 -5.04 5.26
C LYS A 126 8.72 -3.63 5.11
N VAL A 127 8.89 -3.00 3.96
CA VAL A 127 8.32 -1.67 3.68
C VAL A 127 6.80 -1.73 3.68
N ARG A 128 6.20 -2.74 3.02
CA ARG A 128 4.76 -2.99 3.02
C ARG A 128 4.20 -3.12 4.43
N ASN A 129 4.82 -3.94 5.27
CA ASN A 129 4.34 -4.17 6.62
C ASN A 129 4.42 -2.87 7.45
N LYS A 130 5.54 -2.13 7.38
CA LYS A 130 5.67 -0.82 8.04
C LYS A 130 4.65 0.20 7.54
N PHE A 131 4.36 0.20 6.25
CA PHE A 131 3.36 1.07 5.65
C PHE A 131 1.98 0.83 6.26
N TYR A 132 1.52 -0.43 6.29
CA TYR A 132 0.22 -0.75 6.86
C TYR A 132 0.17 -0.52 8.37
N ASP A 133 1.20 -0.87 9.13
CA ASP A 133 1.28 -0.59 10.57
C ASP A 133 1.20 0.91 10.85
N ARG A 134 1.90 1.71 10.05
CA ARG A 134 1.86 3.17 10.19
C ARG A 134 0.49 3.75 9.86
N LEU A 135 -0.13 3.24 8.80
CA LEU A 135 -1.46 3.68 8.38
C LEU A 135 -2.53 3.30 9.42
N MET A 136 -2.52 2.08 9.95
CA MET A 136 -3.39 1.68 11.07
C MET A 136 -3.21 2.58 12.29
N THR A 137 -1.97 2.93 12.63
CA THR A 137 -1.69 3.87 13.73
C THR A 137 -2.27 5.26 13.46
N LEU A 138 -2.22 5.75 12.24
CA LEU A 138 -2.80 7.05 11.87
C LEU A 138 -4.32 7.04 11.97
N VAL A 139 -4.96 5.97 11.48
CA VAL A 139 -6.42 5.78 11.53
C VAL A 139 -6.90 5.75 12.98
N SER A 140 -6.29 4.92 13.83
CA SER A 140 -6.67 4.82 15.25
C SER A 140 -6.58 6.16 16.01
N ARG A 141 -5.59 7.01 15.68
CA ARG A 141 -5.46 8.34 16.33
C ARG A 141 -6.53 9.35 15.91
N ILE A 142 -7.10 9.19 14.73
CA ILE A 142 -8.17 10.07 14.27
C ILE A 142 -9.49 9.67 14.92
N ASP A 143 -9.73 8.39 15.12
CA ASP A 143 -10.94 7.86 15.76
C ASP A 143 -11.03 8.25 17.25
N GLU A 144 -9.91 8.55 17.90
CA GLU A 144 -9.83 9.00 19.30
C GLU A 144 -10.08 10.52 19.50
N GLN A 145 -10.25 11.32 18.43
CA GLN A 145 -10.43 12.78 18.46
C GLN A 145 -11.88 13.18 18.24
#